data_67a3dd96546bb7f8e05e11d5225fd16a
#
_entry.id   67a3dd96546bb7f8e05e11d5225fd16a
#
_cell.length_a   1.000
_cell.length_b   1.000
_cell.length_c   1.000
_cell.angle_alpha   90.00
_cell.angle_beta   90.00
_cell.angle_gamma   90.00
#
_symmetry.space_group_name_H-M   'P 1'
#
loop_
_entity.id
_entity.type
_entity.pdbx_description
1 polymer ?
#
loop_
_entity_poly.entity_id
_entity_poly.type
_entity_poly.pdbx_seq_one_letter_code
_entity_poly.pdbx_strand_id
1 'polypeptide(L)'
;MTVNKTPEPLFPKEKEDTIRENYGDWQTNYEFAKSVCLYLKNRGVVPDIVVEPTCGVGNFIAAAIDVFETVKKVYGVEIFKGYVDQTERKLQEYQKNNLIISYELYNADVFNFDFREIANQNPNQNILVIGNPPWVTNSGLGKNDGVNLPVKGNINKTKGIEAITGKGNFDIAESICHQIIDAFSHHSNTHIALLVKNSVVKNIIQRQHSHPRRIQDVRQLVFDAKKEFNVSVPASLFECHIGNDSQKECISYDFYTKRITHSFGWVNEAFVSNIQDYGRTSFLDGQSPLIWRSGIKHDCSKVMELSLNDSIYLNGLKEVVDVDDITVFPLLKSSDIGKGLKGVRKYLILPQTNISENTSILKERAPKTYSYLLSHATYLDGRKSIIYKNKPRFSVFGLGDYSFAPYKIVISALYSDLMFSLVEPIAGKPVMVDDTCYLLGFKNIEYAKLTLFILQSEPLKRFIQNICFMDAKRIVNRELLMRINLYQLSKTVDYSSIGISQKKIQEYQSWLYMQTTPNLFCNQI
;
A
#
# COMPACT_ATOMS: atom_id res chain seq x y z
N MET A 1 20.00 21.73 43.84
CA MET A 1 18.64 21.66 43.28
C MET A 1 18.59 22.58 42.07
N THR A 2 18.92 22.11 40.92
CA THR A 2 18.81 22.85 39.64
C THR A 2 17.54 22.38 38.96
N VAL A 3 16.56 23.30 38.91
CA VAL A 3 15.29 23.11 38.22
C VAL A 3 15.58 23.03 36.72
N ASN A 4 15.43 21.87 36.13
CA ASN A 4 15.40 21.70 34.67
C ASN A 4 14.20 22.47 34.13
N LYS A 5 14.45 23.68 33.61
CA LYS A 5 13.47 24.38 32.76
C LYS A 5 13.40 23.61 31.43
N THR A 6 12.27 23.01 31.15
CA THR A 6 11.90 22.60 29.79
C THR A 6 12.09 23.79 28.85
N PRO A 7 12.77 23.65 27.71
CA PRO A 7 12.92 24.73 26.73
C PRO A 7 11.53 25.23 26.30
N GLU A 8 11.37 26.55 26.23
CA GLU A 8 10.14 27.15 25.71
C GLU A 8 9.88 26.68 24.26
N PRO A 9 8.65 26.29 23.91
CA PRO A 9 8.30 25.89 22.57
C PRO A 9 8.52 27.05 21.60
N LEU A 10 9.17 26.78 20.46
CA LEU A 10 9.49 27.75 19.40
C LEU A 10 8.25 28.36 18.72
N PHE A 11 7.07 27.80 18.94
CA PHE A 11 5.79 28.25 18.38
C PHE A 11 4.66 28.09 19.41
N PRO A 12 3.53 28.85 19.31
CA PRO A 12 2.32 28.59 20.09
C PRO A 12 1.85 27.13 19.85
N LYS A 13 1.46 26.40 20.90
CA LYS A 13 1.09 24.98 20.87
C LYS A 13 0.16 24.58 19.70
N GLU A 14 -0.81 25.40 19.36
CA GLU A 14 -1.74 25.18 18.24
C GLU A 14 -1.07 25.23 16.85
N LYS A 15 0.03 25.99 16.69
CA LYS A 15 0.83 26.01 15.45
C LYS A 15 1.84 24.87 15.39
N GLU A 16 2.36 24.41 16.53
CA GLU A 16 3.28 23.26 16.58
C GLU A 16 2.63 21.96 16.11
N ASP A 17 1.41 21.66 16.56
CA ASP A 17 0.71 20.44 16.17
C ASP A 17 0.39 20.44 14.66
N THR A 18 0.02 21.60 14.10
CA THR A 18 -0.24 21.75 12.66
C THR A 18 1.05 21.60 11.83
N ILE A 19 2.19 22.09 12.30
CA ILE A 19 3.48 21.95 11.64
C ILE A 19 3.95 20.49 11.73
N ARG A 20 3.83 19.83 12.88
CA ARG A 20 4.17 18.41 13.08
C ARG A 20 3.38 17.49 12.15
N GLU A 21 2.06 17.68 12.06
CA GLU A 21 1.23 16.90 11.13
C GLU A 21 1.57 17.16 9.67
N ASN A 22 1.85 18.41 9.30
CA ASN A 22 2.10 18.83 7.93
C ASN A 22 3.45 18.36 7.39
N TYR A 23 4.50 18.35 8.23
CA TYR A 23 5.86 17.98 7.82
C TYR A 23 6.27 16.58 8.29
N GLY A 24 5.42 15.90 9.09
CA GLY A 24 5.74 14.58 9.67
C GLY A 24 6.91 14.66 10.65
N ASP A 25 7.05 15.78 11.33
CA ASP A 25 8.10 16.05 12.31
C ASP A 25 7.80 15.33 13.63
N TRP A 26 8.15 14.06 13.68
CA TRP A 26 8.08 13.22 14.86
C TRP A 26 9.46 13.10 15.48
N GLN A 27 9.80 14.03 16.39
CA GLN A 27 11.08 14.00 17.10
C GLN A 27 11.22 12.70 17.90
N THR A 28 12.29 11.96 17.67
CA THR A 28 12.55 10.70 18.38
C THR A 28 12.94 11.00 19.83
N ASN A 29 12.29 10.31 20.77
CA ASN A 29 12.69 10.37 22.17
C ASN A 29 14.12 9.85 22.34
N TYR A 30 14.93 10.51 23.18
CA TYR A 30 16.32 10.14 23.43
C TYR A 30 16.48 8.68 23.90
N GLU A 31 15.62 8.20 24.81
CA GLU A 31 15.70 6.82 25.32
C GLU A 31 15.43 5.79 24.23
N PHE A 32 14.50 6.08 23.30
CA PHE A 32 14.28 5.20 22.15
C PHE A 32 15.46 5.25 21.17
N ALA A 33 15.99 6.43 20.87
CA ALA A 33 17.21 6.56 20.05
C ALA A 33 18.38 5.79 20.68
N LYS A 34 18.57 5.88 21.99
CA LYS A 34 19.58 5.14 22.75
C LYS A 34 19.37 3.64 22.68
N SER A 35 18.13 3.17 22.76
CA SER A 35 17.81 1.74 22.62
C SER A 35 18.16 1.18 21.24
N VAL A 36 17.98 1.99 20.18
CA VAL A 36 18.41 1.66 18.81
C VAL A 36 19.93 1.60 18.74
N CYS A 37 20.65 2.58 19.28
CA CYS A 37 22.12 2.56 19.29
C CYS A 37 22.68 1.37 20.08
N LEU A 38 22.09 1.04 21.23
CA LEU A 38 22.48 -0.16 22.01
C LEU A 38 22.25 -1.46 21.25
N TYR A 39 21.13 -1.55 20.54
CA TYR A 39 20.88 -2.70 19.66
C TYR A 39 21.98 -2.83 18.61
N LEU A 40 22.33 -1.74 17.91
CA LEU A 40 23.39 -1.74 16.88
C LEU A 40 24.76 -2.09 17.49
N LYS A 41 25.12 -1.56 18.66
CA LYS A 41 26.36 -1.92 19.40
C LYS A 41 26.41 -3.40 19.71
N ASN A 42 25.32 -3.99 20.19
CA ASN A 42 25.20 -5.42 20.47
C ASN A 42 25.29 -6.29 19.19
N ARG A 43 25.02 -5.71 18.03
CA ARG A 43 25.19 -6.30 16.71
C ARG A 43 26.64 -6.22 16.20
N GLY A 44 27.54 -5.56 16.93
CA GLY A 44 28.91 -5.36 16.53
C GLY A 44 29.15 -4.16 15.61
N VAL A 45 28.21 -3.24 15.52
CA VAL A 45 28.41 -1.97 14.79
C VAL A 45 29.36 -1.09 15.59
N VAL A 46 30.46 -0.65 14.97
CA VAL A 46 31.52 0.15 15.58
C VAL A 46 31.83 1.35 14.69
N PRO A 47 31.02 2.43 14.75
CA PRO A 47 31.18 3.59 13.87
C PRO A 47 32.31 4.52 14.33
N ASP A 48 33.11 5.01 13.41
CA ASP A 48 33.98 6.16 13.60
C ASP A 48 33.24 7.48 13.37
N ILE A 49 32.24 7.42 12.48
CA ILE A 49 31.45 8.57 12.01
C ILE A 49 29.96 8.25 12.09
N VAL A 50 29.17 9.22 12.56
CA VAL A 50 27.72 9.18 12.56
C VAL A 50 27.17 10.24 11.62
N VAL A 51 26.22 9.87 10.77
CA VAL A 51 25.51 10.76 9.85
C VAL A 51 24.01 10.70 10.15
N GLU A 52 23.40 11.81 10.50
CA GLU A 52 21.94 11.92 10.67
C GLU A 52 21.37 12.81 9.56
N PRO A 53 20.67 12.23 8.54
CA PRO A 53 20.26 12.96 7.34
C PRO A 53 19.10 13.94 7.57
N THR A 54 18.38 13.83 8.68
CA THR A 54 17.31 14.72 9.14
C THR A 54 17.37 14.81 10.65
N CYS A 55 18.35 15.58 11.14
CA CYS A 55 18.78 15.41 12.55
C CYS A 55 17.83 16.04 13.59
N GLY A 56 16.89 16.90 13.18
CA GLY A 56 16.00 17.55 14.12
C GLY A 56 16.78 18.19 15.27
N VAL A 57 16.41 17.85 16.49
CA VAL A 57 17.09 18.33 17.72
C VAL A 57 18.30 17.46 18.12
N GLY A 58 18.78 16.54 17.26
CA GLY A 58 20.01 15.77 17.44
C GLY A 58 19.95 14.66 18.48
N ASN A 59 18.79 14.05 18.71
CA ASN A 59 18.67 12.99 19.72
C ASN A 59 19.36 11.69 19.33
N PHE A 60 19.38 11.31 18.03
CA PHE A 60 20.15 10.17 17.56
C PHE A 60 21.66 10.42 17.61
N ILE A 61 22.11 11.63 17.24
CA ILE A 61 23.52 12.03 17.37
C ILE A 61 23.97 11.91 18.83
N ALA A 62 23.20 12.49 19.77
CA ALA A 62 23.51 12.42 21.19
C ALA A 62 23.54 10.97 21.70
N ALA A 63 22.53 10.18 21.36
CA ALA A 63 22.48 8.77 21.75
C ALA A 63 23.63 7.94 21.16
N ALA A 64 24.03 8.24 19.93
CA ALA A 64 25.17 7.57 19.29
C ALA A 64 26.50 7.92 19.99
N ILE A 65 26.73 9.18 20.34
CA ILE A 65 27.92 9.60 21.10
C ILE A 65 27.97 8.89 22.45
N ASP A 66 26.85 8.80 23.16
CA ASP A 66 26.79 8.17 24.49
C ASP A 66 26.98 6.64 24.47
N VAL A 67 26.63 6.00 23.35
CA VAL A 67 26.69 4.53 23.24
C VAL A 67 27.96 4.03 22.56
N PHE A 68 28.47 4.75 21.55
CA PHE A 68 29.63 4.32 20.78
C PHE A 68 30.88 5.13 21.15
N GLU A 69 31.78 4.53 21.91
CA GLU A 69 33.05 5.13 22.34
C GLU A 69 34.01 5.45 21.18
N THR A 70 33.73 4.86 20.02
CA THR A 70 34.56 4.98 18.79
C THR A 70 34.21 6.20 17.95
N VAL A 71 33.09 6.86 18.18
CA VAL A 71 32.63 8.00 17.40
C VAL A 71 33.56 9.20 17.60
N LYS A 72 34.14 9.69 16.52
CA LYS A 72 35.06 10.85 16.50
C LYS A 72 34.46 12.03 15.76
N LYS A 73 33.53 11.78 14.85
CA LYS A 73 32.92 12.82 14.02
C LYS A 73 31.44 12.56 13.79
N VAL A 74 30.65 13.63 13.78
CA VAL A 74 29.24 13.57 13.45
C VAL A 74 28.88 14.56 12.35
N TYR A 75 27.96 14.16 11.47
CA TYR A 75 27.35 15.00 10.45
C TYR A 75 25.84 15.05 10.67
N GLY A 76 25.26 16.25 10.65
CA GLY A 76 23.82 16.43 10.74
C GLY A 76 23.30 17.35 9.66
N VAL A 77 22.22 16.95 8.98
CA VAL A 77 21.51 17.79 8.00
C VAL A 77 20.11 18.05 8.54
N GLU A 78 19.70 19.31 8.55
CA GLU A 78 18.37 19.72 9.02
C GLU A 78 17.92 21.00 8.31
N ILE A 79 16.66 21.00 7.89
CA ILE A 79 16.08 22.13 7.16
C ILE A 79 15.73 23.30 8.10
N PHE A 80 15.34 23.02 9.36
CA PHE A 80 14.95 24.05 10.30
C PHE A 80 16.14 24.56 11.10
N LYS A 81 16.52 25.81 10.87
CA LYS A 81 17.68 26.45 11.53
C LYS A 81 17.61 26.36 13.06
N GLY A 82 16.42 26.53 13.66
CA GLY A 82 16.24 26.43 15.10
C GLY A 82 16.58 25.05 15.69
N TYR A 83 16.40 23.98 14.92
CA TYR A 83 16.81 22.62 15.32
C TYR A 83 18.32 22.43 15.16
N VAL A 84 18.91 22.96 14.08
CA VAL A 84 20.38 22.99 13.92
C VAL A 84 21.03 23.64 15.14
N ASP A 85 20.54 24.81 15.57
CA ASP A 85 21.08 25.56 16.70
C ASP A 85 20.92 24.81 18.05
N GLN A 86 19.85 24.02 18.20
CA GLN A 86 19.67 23.15 19.37
C GLN A 86 20.65 21.99 19.38
N THR A 87 20.83 21.33 18.24
CA THR A 87 21.79 20.23 18.07
C THR A 87 23.21 20.73 18.28
N GLU A 88 23.56 21.90 17.77
CA GLU A 88 24.88 22.50 17.98
C GLU A 88 25.18 22.77 19.46
N ARG A 89 24.22 23.33 20.19
CA ARG A 89 24.37 23.56 21.64
C ARG A 89 24.63 22.25 22.41
N LYS A 90 23.92 21.17 22.10
CA LYS A 90 24.18 19.85 22.68
C LYS A 90 25.61 19.37 22.39
N LEU A 91 26.07 19.49 21.15
CA LEU A 91 27.41 19.06 20.76
C LEU A 91 28.52 19.87 21.45
N GLN A 92 28.30 21.19 21.64
CA GLN A 92 29.21 22.03 22.41
C GLN A 92 29.30 21.61 23.89
N GLU A 93 28.21 21.10 24.49
CA GLU A 93 28.22 20.54 25.84
C GLU A 93 29.05 19.25 25.90
N TYR A 94 28.95 18.37 24.92
CA TYR A 94 29.81 17.18 24.82
C TYR A 94 31.30 17.55 24.72
N GLN A 95 31.65 18.56 23.92
CA GLN A 95 33.04 19.02 23.79
C GLN A 95 33.58 19.64 25.11
N LYS A 96 32.75 20.37 25.85
CA LYS A 96 33.15 20.92 27.17
C LYS A 96 33.45 19.83 28.21
N ASN A 97 32.82 18.66 28.07
CA ASN A 97 33.02 17.51 28.95
C ASN A 97 34.20 16.60 28.48
N ASN A 98 35.18 17.17 27.76
CA ASN A 98 36.38 16.49 27.23
C ASN A 98 36.16 15.36 26.24
N LEU A 99 35.00 15.29 25.61
CA LEU A 99 34.82 14.39 24.47
C LEU A 99 35.37 15.05 23.20
N ILE A 100 36.44 14.51 22.64
CA ILE A 100 37.06 15.00 21.39
C ILE A 100 36.21 14.53 20.21
N ILE A 101 35.09 15.23 19.98
CA ILE A 101 34.20 14.96 18.84
C ILE A 101 34.18 16.19 17.95
N SER A 102 34.48 15.97 16.68
CA SER A 102 34.26 16.98 15.64
C SER A 102 32.85 16.85 15.07
N TYR A 103 32.25 17.97 14.66
CA TYR A 103 30.94 17.95 14.03
C TYR A 103 30.83 18.93 12.87
N GLU A 104 29.97 18.56 11.92
CA GLU A 104 29.52 19.45 10.84
C GLU A 104 27.98 19.37 10.75
N LEU A 105 27.34 20.53 10.98
CA LEU A 105 25.89 20.67 10.90
C LEU A 105 25.52 21.55 9.73
N TYR A 106 24.63 21.05 8.87
CA TYR A 106 24.18 21.73 7.68
C TYR A 106 22.72 22.14 7.80
N ASN A 107 22.46 23.45 7.70
CA ASN A 107 21.10 23.92 7.54
C ASN A 107 20.71 23.81 6.06
N ALA A 108 20.20 22.66 5.66
CA ALA A 108 19.93 22.33 4.26
C ALA A 108 18.73 21.39 4.11
N ASP A 109 18.12 21.41 2.94
CA ASP A 109 17.14 20.42 2.53
C ASP A 109 17.88 19.11 2.17
N VAL A 110 17.48 18.01 2.80
CA VAL A 110 18.04 16.67 2.61
C VAL A 110 18.06 16.25 1.13
N PHE A 111 17.08 16.66 0.32
CA PHE A 111 17.01 16.32 -1.10
C PHE A 111 18.02 17.06 -1.97
N ASN A 112 18.52 18.21 -1.50
CA ASN A 112 19.52 19.02 -2.18
C ASN A 112 20.93 18.81 -1.63
N PHE A 113 21.09 17.99 -0.58
CA PHE A 113 22.38 17.72 0.05
C PHE A 113 23.09 16.53 -0.61
N ASP A 114 24.37 16.70 -0.95
CA ASP A 114 25.17 15.63 -1.56
C ASP A 114 25.92 14.79 -0.50
N PHE A 115 25.29 13.72 -0.03
CA PHE A 115 25.89 12.80 0.95
C PHE A 115 27.14 12.04 0.42
N ARG A 116 27.38 12.04 -0.91
CA ARG A 116 28.57 11.39 -1.50
C ARG A 116 29.85 12.10 -1.07
N GLU A 117 29.80 13.39 -0.79
CA GLU A 117 30.95 14.13 -0.28
C GLU A 117 31.41 13.59 1.07
N ILE A 118 30.49 13.21 1.96
CA ILE A 118 30.82 12.61 3.25
C ILE A 118 31.53 11.27 3.05
N ALA A 119 31.01 10.41 2.18
CA ALA A 119 31.64 9.13 1.85
C ALA A 119 33.04 9.32 1.26
N ASN A 120 33.21 10.23 0.31
CA ASN A 120 34.48 10.51 -0.37
C ASN A 120 35.55 11.10 0.56
N GLN A 121 35.16 11.94 1.51
CA GLN A 121 36.07 12.52 2.51
C GLN A 121 36.52 11.52 3.57
N ASN A 122 35.81 10.40 3.74
CA ASN A 122 36.03 9.43 4.82
C ASN A 122 36.15 7.97 4.32
N PRO A 123 37.00 7.69 3.32
CA PRO A 123 36.97 6.42 2.57
C PRO A 123 37.27 5.16 3.39
N ASN A 124 37.95 5.28 4.54
CA ASN A 124 38.41 4.14 5.37
C ASN A 124 37.73 4.09 6.73
N GLN A 125 36.84 5.04 7.06
CA GLN A 125 36.13 5.08 8.34
C GLN A 125 34.85 4.25 8.28
N ASN A 126 34.46 3.70 9.43
CA ASN A 126 33.18 3.06 9.59
C ASN A 126 32.11 4.15 9.77
N ILE A 127 31.16 4.22 8.84
CA ILE A 127 30.09 5.22 8.86
C ILE A 127 28.78 4.55 9.30
N LEU A 128 28.13 5.13 10.29
CA LEU A 128 26.76 4.80 10.66
C LEU A 128 25.83 5.94 10.21
N VAL A 129 24.97 5.65 9.24
CA VAL A 129 23.86 6.53 8.91
C VAL A 129 22.64 6.13 9.74
N ILE A 130 22.20 7.01 10.63
CA ILE A 130 21.13 6.73 11.59
C ILE A 130 20.17 7.92 11.66
N GLY A 131 18.87 7.66 11.90
CA GLY A 131 17.91 8.77 12.07
C GLY A 131 16.47 8.33 11.88
N ASN A 132 15.58 9.33 11.97
CA ASN A 132 14.15 9.18 11.75
C ASN A 132 13.67 10.16 10.66
N PRO A 133 13.74 9.78 9.36
CA PRO A 133 13.24 10.64 8.30
C PRO A 133 11.72 10.85 8.38
N PRO A 134 11.18 11.98 7.85
CA PRO A 134 9.76 12.32 7.98
C PRO A 134 8.83 11.29 7.33
N TRP A 135 7.75 10.88 8.03
CA TRP A 135 6.80 9.85 7.58
C TRP A 135 5.57 10.43 6.86
N VAL A 136 5.76 11.30 5.91
CA VAL A 136 4.69 11.94 5.13
C VAL A 136 4.69 11.49 3.69
N THR A 137 3.51 11.55 3.06
CA THR A 137 3.36 11.27 1.63
C THR A 137 3.29 12.56 0.83
N ASN A 138 3.73 12.55 -0.42
CA ASN A 138 3.66 13.71 -1.32
C ASN A 138 2.25 14.29 -1.46
N SER A 139 1.21 13.46 -1.35
CA SER A 139 -0.19 13.92 -1.38
C SER A 139 -0.61 14.65 -0.10
N GLY A 140 0.04 14.38 1.02
CA GLY A 140 -0.15 15.10 2.28
C GLY A 140 0.42 16.51 2.18
N LEU A 141 1.67 16.65 1.74
CA LEU A 141 2.35 17.93 1.57
C LEU A 141 1.73 18.82 0.47
N GLY A 142 1.31 18.22 -0.64
CA GLY A 142 0.70 18.98 -1.75
C GLY A 142 -0.68 19.57 -1.45
N LYS A 143 -1.32 19.20 -0.35
CA LYS A 143 -2.57 19.82 0.13
C LYS A 143 -2.34 21.06 1.00
N ASN A 144 -1.14 21.22 1.52
CA ASN A 144 -0.79 22.20 2.55
C ASN A 144 0.26 23.23 2.07
N ASP A 145 0.38 23.48 0.75
CA ASP A 145 1.33 24.43 0.14
C ASP A 145 2.80 24.24 0.56
N GLY A 146 3.21 23.00 0.87
CA GLY A 146 4.59 22.65 1.23
C GLY A 146 5.56 22.91 0.07
N VAL A 147 6.56 23.77 0.31
CA VAL A 147 7.49 24.28 -0.70
C VAL A 147 8.57 23.26 -1.11
N ASN A 148 8.80 22.21 -0.32
CA ASN A 148 9.90 21.25 -0.47
C ASN A 148 9.41 19.86 -0.92
N LEU A 149 8.92 19.77 -2.14
CA LEU A 149 8.60 18.48 -2.76
C LEU A 149 9.76 18.03 -3.65
N PRO A 150 10.21 16.77 -3.57
CA PRO A 150 11.16 16.24 -4.54
C PRO A 150 10.60 16.40 -5.95
N VAL A 151 11.47 16.69 -6.92
CA VAL A 151 11.10 16.85 -8.33
C VAL A 151 10.24 15.67 -8.75
N LYS A 152 9.03 15.94 -9.27
CA LYS A 152 8.07 14.93 -9.71
C LYS A 152 8.69 14.07 -10.82
N GLY A 153 9.36 13.00 -10.45
CA GLY A 153 9.90 11.99 -11.37
C GLY A 153 9.04 10.72 -11.32
N ASN A 154 8.84 10.08 -12.47
CA ASN A 154 8.27 8.74 -12.52
C ASN A 154 9.33 7.71 -12.10
N ILE A 155 9.76 7.77 -10.82
CA ILE A 155 10.84 6.94 -10.26
C ILE A 155 10.53 5.44 -10.40
N ASN A 156 9.25 5.08 -10.38
CA ASN A 156 8.81 3.68 -10.50
C ASN A 156 8.52 3.24 -11.93
N LYS A 157 8.76 4.09 -12.95
CA LYS A 157 8.45 3.78 -14.38
C LYS A 157 7.07 3.12 -14.54
N THR A 158 6.08 3.58 -13.76
CA THR A 158 4.70 3.08 -13.84
C THR A 158 4.13 3.39 -15.22
N LYS A 159 3.39 2.44 -15.81
CA LYS A 159 2.72 2.61 -17.10
C LYS A 159 1.27 3.05 -16.86
N GLY A 160 0.70 3.85 -17.74
CA GLY A 160 -0.69 4.26 -17.69
C GLY A 160 -0.92 5.62 -17.02
N ILE A 161 -2.12 5.82 -16.47
CA ILE A 161 -2.58 7.09 -15.88
C ILE A 161 -1.71 7.53 -14.67
N GLU A 162 -1.16 6.61 -13.91
CA GLU A 162 -0.28 6.90 -12.79
C GLU A 162 1.06 7.52 -13.24
N ALA A 163 1.58 7.08 -14.39
CA ALA A 163 2.77 7.65 -15.02
C ALA A 163 2.54 9.10 -15.50
N ILE A 164 1.35 9.37 -16.03
CA ILE A 164 0.98 10.68 -16.60
C ILE A 164 0.71 11.72 -15.50
N THR A 165 0.13 11.29 -14.38
CA THR A 165 -0.27 12.20 -13.30
C THR A 165 0.84 12.50 -12.30
N GLY A 166 1.98 11.79 -12.37
CA GLY A 166 3.06 11.89 -11.37
C GLY A 166 2.58 11.61 -9.95
N LYS A 167 1.45 10.91 -9.82
CA LYS A 167 0.79 10.56 -8.55
C LYS A 167 1.27 9.23 -7.98
N GLY A 168 2.54 8.88 -8.13
CA GLY A 168 3.16 7.95 -7.21
C GLY A 168 3.06 8.59 -5.83
N ASN A 169 2.29 7.99 -4.93
CA ASN A 169 2.14 8.47 -3.55
C ASN A 169 3.41 8.06 -2.79
N PHE A 170 4.53 8.77 -3.05
CA PHE A 170 5.83 8.47 -2.46
C PHE A 170 5.82 8.85 -0.98
N ASP A 171 6.33 7.95 -0.17
CA ASP A 171 6.75 8.27 1.18
C ASP A 171 8.09 9.02 1.11
N ILE A 172 8.19 10.16 1.79
CA ILE A 172 9.42 10.96 1.83
C ILE A 172 10.57 10.14 2.42
N ALA A 173 10.31 9.36 3.47
CA ALA A 173 11.30 8.48 4.06
C ALA A 173 11.83 7.44 3.05
N GLU A 174 10.98 6.92 2.14
CA GLU A 174 11.43 6.02 1.07
C GLU A 174 12.43 6.69 0.13
N SER A 175 12.13 7.95 -0.28
CA SER A 175 13.02 8.73 -1.14
C SER A 175 14.36 9.01 -0.48
N ILE A 176 14.36 9.35 0.81
CA ILE A 176 15.57 9.58 1.61
C ILE A 176 16.38 8.28 1.73
N CYS A 177 15.73 7.14 2.04
CA CYS A 177 16.43 5.84 2.07
C CYS A 177 17.14 5.53 0.75
N HIS A 178 16.47 5.77 -0.37
CA HIS A 178 17.06 5.56 -1.70
C HIS A 178 18.26 6.48 -1.94
N GLN A 179 18.14 7.77 -1.61
CA GLN A 179 19.21 8.75 -1.75
C GLN A 179 20.45 8.36 -0.91
N ILE A 180 20.25 7.94 0.33
CA ILE A 180 21.31 7.51 1.23
C ILE A 180 21.99 6.22 0.69
N ILE A 181 21.22 5.19 0.33
CA ILE A 181 21.78 3.94 -0.24
C ILE A 181 22.58 4.25 -1.50
N ASP A 182 22.08 5.11 -2.39
CA ASP A 182 22.75 5.46 -3.64
C ASP A 182 24.02 6.30 -3.36
N ALA A 183 23.99 7.23 -2.41
CA ALA A 183 25.13 8.07 -2.05
C ALA A 183 26.31 7.28 -1.47
N PHE A 184 26.02 6.29 -0.64
CA PHE A 184 27.04 5.45 -0.01
C PHE A 184 27.33 4.15 -0.75
N SER A 185 26.77 3.92 -1.95
CA SER A 185 26.84 2.66 -2.70
C SER A 185 28.26 2.14 -2.98
N HIS A 186 29.28 3.00 -2.94
CA HIS A 186 30.69 2.66 -3.15
C HIS A 186 31.50 2.62 -1.85
N HIS A 187 30.86 2.86 -0.70
CA HIS A 187 31.50 2.91 0.61
C HIS A 187 31.12 1.68 1.44
N SER A 188 31.89 0.59 1.31
CA SER A 188 31.58 -0.72 1.91
C SER A 188 31.55 -0.75 3.44
N ASN A 189 32.10 0.26 4.10
CA ASN A 189 32.10 0.35 5.58
C ASN A 189 30.90 1.20 6.10
N THR A 190 29.82 1.29 5.32
CA THR A 190 28.63 2.04 5.74
C THR A 190 27.54 1.10 6.26
N HIS A 191 27.08 1.40 7.46
CA HIS A 191 25.91 0.79 8.08
C HIS A 191 24.76 1.81 8.07
N ILE A 192 23.56 1.40 7.68
CA ILE A 192 22.38 2.26 7.58
C ILE A 192 21.33 1.74 8.55
N ALA A 193 20.78 2.61 9.39
CA ALA A 193 19.78 2.30 10.40
C ALA A 193 18.75 3.44 10.51
N LEU A 194 17.63 3.34 9.78
CA LEU A 194 16.63 4.40 9.68
C LEU A 194 15.26 3.94 10.17
N LEU A 195 14.58 4.77 10.97
CA LEU A 195 13.20 4.53 11.37
C LEU A 195 12.24 4.88 10.22
N VAL A 196 11.48 3.90 9.76
CA VAL A 196 10.61 4.06 8.60
C VAL A 196 9.30 3.28 8.77
N LYS A 197 8.32 3.55 7.94
CA LYS A 197 7.12 2.69 7.82
C LYS A 197 7.50 1.31 7.26
N ASN A 198 6.80 0.26 7.68
CA ASN A 198 7.02 -1.09 7.15
C ASN A 198 6.91 -1.15 5.62
N SER A 199 6.00 -0.34 5.04
CA SER A 199 5.84 -0.25 3.58
C SER A 199 7.09 0.25 2.86
N VAL A 200 7.91 1.09 3.49
CA VAL A 200 9.18 1.58 2.92
C VAL A 200 10.18 0.42 2.78
N VAL A 201 10.36 -0.36 3.84
CA VAL A 201 11.26 -1.54 3.79
C VAL A 201 10.82 -2.52 2.71
N LYS A 202 9.52 -2.83 2.69
CA LYS A 202 8.91 -3.68 1.67
C LYS A 202 9.23 -3.17 0.25
N ASN A 203 9.02 -1.87 -0.01
CA ASN A 203 9.24 -1.27 -1.32
C ASN A 203 10.71 -1.28 -1.74
N ILE A 204 11.63 -1.03 -0.80
CA ILE A 204 13.08 -1.13 -1.03
C ILE A 204 13.44 -2.56 -1.51
N ILE A 205 12.98 -3.60 -0.80
CA ILE A 205 13.28 -4.99 -1.15
C ILE A 205 12.58 -5.41 -2.45
N GLN A 206 11.33 -4.98 -2.65
CA GLN A 206 10.61 -5.27 -3.90
C GLN A 206 11.36 -4.69 -5.11
N ARG A 207 11.95 -3.52 -4.95
CA ARG A 207 12.69 -2.84 -6.00
C ARG A 207 14.07 -3.46 -6.30
N GLN A 208 14.65 -4.22 -5.37
CA GLN A 208 15.95 -4.92 -5.56
C GLN A 208 15.93 -5.89 -6.75
N HIS A 209 14.77 -6.36 -7.19
CA HIS A 209 14.66 -7.23 -8.36
C HIS A 209 14.92 -6.47 -9.67
N SER A 210 14.33 -5.30 -9.83
CA SER A 210 14.43 -4.49 -11.07
C SER A 210 15.58 -3.49 -11.05
N HIS A 211 15.98 -3.03 -9.87
CA HIS A 211 17.03 -2.03 -9.66
C HIS A 211 17.89 -2.48 -8.46
N PRO A 212 18.80 -3.45 -8.68
CA PRO A 212 19.64 -4.00 -7.62
C PRO A 212 20.60 -2.94 -7.08
N ARG A 213 20.64 -2.81 -5.76
CA ARG A 213 21.58 -1.99 -4.99
C ARG A 213 22.42 -2.88 -4.11
N ARG A 214 23.65 -2.46 -3.84
CA ARG A 214 24.62 -3.20 -3.04
C ARG A 214 24.31 -3.10 -1.54
N ILE A 215 23.19 -3.66 -1.11
CA ILE A 215 22.79 -3.77 0.30
C ILE A 215 22.74 -5.23 0.71
N GLN A 216 23.24 -5.51 1.90
CA GLN A 216 23.28 -6.84 2.51
C GLN A 216 22.96 -6.77 4.00
N ASP A 217 22.74 -7.92 4.63
CA ASP A 217 22.29 -8.06 6.03
C ASP A 217 21.05 -7.21 6.33
N VAL A 218 20.06 -7.27 5.39
CA VAL A 218 18.89 -6.42 5.44
C VAL A 218 17.92 -6.94 6.49
N ARG A 219 17.58 -6.07 7.44
CA ARG A 219 16.71 -6.35 8.58
C ARG A 219 15.63 -5.31 8.74
N GLN A 220 14.51 -5.77 9.24
CA GLN A 220 13.40 -4.95 9.67
C GLN A 220 13.08 -5.27 11.12
N LEU A 221 13.22 -4.31 12.04
CA LEU A 221 12.82 -4.52 13.44
C LEU A 221 11.53 -3.72 13.71
N VAL A 222 10.42 -4.42 13.79
CA VAL A 222 9.09 -3.84 13.97
C VAL A 222 8.90 -3.38 15.41
N PHE A 223 8.47 -2.14 15.61
CA PHE A 223 8.16 -1.56 16.91
C PHE A 223 6.76 -0.93 16.96
N ASP A 224 6.26 -0.68 18.15
CA ASP A 224 4.97 -0.03 18.36
C ASP A 224 5.10 1.50 18.20
N ALA A 225 4.75 2.00 17.00
CA ALA A 225 4.81 3.43 16.71
C ALA A 225 3.80 4.26 17.53
N LYS A 226 2.73 3.65 18.04
CA LYS A 226 1.80 4.34 18.94
C LYS A 226 2.44 4.59 20.30
N LYS A 227 3.21 3.63 20.81
CA LYS A 227 3.96 3.76 22.06
C LYS A 227 5.07 4.80 21.96
N GLU A 228 5.87 4.74 20.87
CA GLU A 228 7.09 5.56 20.75
C GLU A 228 6.83 6.97 20.21
N PHE A 229 5.82 7.15 19.34
CA PHE A 229 5.55 8.38 18.60
C PHE A 229 4.09 8.87 18.68
N ASN A 230 3.19 8.13 19.35
CA ASN A 230 1.75 8.39 19.39
C ASN A 230 1.07 8.38 17.99
N VAL A 231 1.58 7.60 17.03
CA VAL A 231 1.03 7.47 15.68
C VAL A 231 0.61 6.03 15.39
N SER A 232 -0.55 5.86 14.75
CA SER A 232 -1.11 4.54 14.44
C SER A 232 -0.71 4.10 13.03
N VAL A 233 0.59 3.91 12.79
CA VAL A 233 1.13 3.37 11.54
C VAL A 233 2.10 2.23 11.84
N PRO A 234 2.13 1.14 11.06
CA PRO A 234 3.15 0.11 11.16
C PRO A 234 4.53 0.68 10.82
N ALA A 235 5.47 0.60 11.76
CA ALA A 235 6.81 1.15 11.61
C ALA A 235 7.90 0.20 12.11
N SER A 236 9.10 0.42 11.63
CA SER A 236 10.27 -0.40 11.93
C SER A 236 11.57 0.37 11.82
N LEU A 237 12.59 -0.14 12.47
CA LEU A 237 13.97 0.18 12.14
C LEU A 237 14.36 -0.64 10.90
N PHE A 238 14.65 0.05 9.81
CA PHE A 238 15.29 -0.50 8.63
C PHE A 238 16.80 -0.51 8.85
N GLU A 239 17.43 -1.67 8.80
CA GLU A 239 18.85 -1.86 8.98
C GLU A 239 19.44 -2.57 7.77
N CYS A 240 20.53 -2.07 7.22
CA CYS A 240 21.32 -2.76 6.21
C CYS A 240 22.78 -2.28 6.22
N HIS A 241 23.63 -3.04 5.54
CA HIS A 241 25.03 -2.72 5.33
C HIS A 241 25.30 -2.56 3.84
N ILE A 242 26.10 -1.58 3.45
CA ILE A 242 26.58 -1.45 2.07
C ILE A 242 27.68 -2.49 1.83
N GLY A 243 27.46 -3.37 0.87
CA GLY A 243 28.36 -4.47 0.58
C GLY A 243 28.59 -4.70 -0.91
N ASN A 244 29.00 -5.90 -1.27
CA ASN A 244 29.23 -6.28 -2.67
C ASN A 244 28.02 -6.98 -3.29
N ASP A 245 27.13 -7.54 -2.47
CA ASP A 245 25.98 -8.30 -2.90
C ASP A 245 24.70 -7.42 -2.91
N SER A 246 23.73 -7.85 -3.69
CA SER A 246 22.41 -7.24 -3.76
C SER A 246 21.38 -8.19 -3.17
N GLN A 247 21.12 -8.07 -1.86
CA GLN A 247 20.18 -8.94 -1.16
C GLN A 247 18.75 -8.60 -1.54
N LYS A 248 17.95 -9.63 -1.85
CA LYS A 248 16.55 -9.53 -2.28
C LYS A 248 15.56 -10.02 -1.23
N GLU A 249 16.03 -10.24 -0.01
CA GLU A 249 15.19 -10.62 1.14
C GLU A 249 15.49 -9.75 2.34
N CYS A 250 14.53 -9.68 3.25
CA CYS A 250 14.65 -8.99 4.52
C CYS A 250 14.18 -9.92 5.64
N ILE A 251 14.96 -10.00 6.72
CA ILE A 251 14.55 -10.71 7.92
C ILE A 251 13.84 -9.73 8.85
N SER A 252 12.63 -10.07 9.24
CA SER A 252 11.81 -9.27 10.16
C SER A 252 11.94 -9.78 11.59
N TYR A 253 12.09 -8.83 12.51
CA TYR A 253 12.24 -9.06 13.95
C TYR A 253 11.21 -8.23 14.71
N ASP A 254 10.84 -8.68 15.88
CA ASP A 254 10.24 -7.83 16.90
C ASP A 254 11.33 -6.98 17.58
N PHE A 255 11.17 -5.67 17.61
CA PHE A 255 12.20 -4.75 18.13
C PHE A 255 12.48 -4.97 19.62
N TYR A 256 11.47 -5.28 20.41
CA TYR A 256 11.63 -5.39 21.87
C TYR A 256 12.22 -6.73 22.30
N THR A 257 11.77 -7.83 21.71
CA THR A 257 12.22 -9.19 22.04
C THR A 257 13.43 -9.66 21.23
N LYS A 258 13.75 -8.96 20.12
CA LYS A 258 14.80 -9.34 19.15
C LYS A 258 14.60 -10.72 18.50
N ARG A 259 13.39 -11.27 18.59
CA ARG A 259 13.05 -12.55 17.97
C ARG A 259 12.70 -12.36 16.49
N ILE A 260 13.13 -13.30 15.67
CA ILE A 260 12.71 -13.38 14.26
C ILE A 260 11.22 -13.66 14.22
N THR A 261 10.48 -12.90 13.42
CA THR A 261 9.06 -13.10 13.16
C THR A 261 8.84 -13.83 11.84
N HIS A 262 9.47 -13.40 10.78
CA HIS A 262 9.42 -14.00 9.44
C HIS A 262 10.54 -13.42 8.57
N SER A 263 10.69 -13.93 7.34
CA SER A 263 11.45 -13.26 6.28
C SER A 263 10.57 -13.05 5.05
N PHE A 264 10.80 -11.96 4.34
CA PHE A 264 10.07 -11.61 3.13
C PHE A 264 11.01 -11.15 2.02
N GLY A 265 10.58 -11.25 0.79
CA GLY A 265 11.39 -10.85 -0.35
C GLY A 265 11.07 -11.64 -1.61
N TRP A 266 12.07 -11.82 -2.46
CA TRP A 266 11.95 -12.49 -3.74
C TRP A 266 12.33 -13.97 -3.65
N VAL A 267 11.43 -14.83 -4.07
CA VAL A 267 11.68 -16.25 -4.32
C VAL A 267 11.51 -16.47 -5.81
N ASN A 268 12.62 -16.63 -6.53
CA ASN A 268 12.65 -16.57 -8.00
C ASN A 268 12.03 -15.26 -8.51
N GLU A 269 10.93 -15.32 -9.27
CA GLU A 269 10.21 -14.17 -9.83
C GLU A 269 9.00 -13.73 -8.97
N ALA A 270 8.78 -14.34 -7.81
CA ALA A 270 7.66 -14.05 -6.92
C ALA A 270 8.10 -13.23 -5.71
N PHE A 271 7.50 -12.06 -5.50
CA PHE A 271 7.66 -11.28 -4.28
C PHE A 271 6.65 -11.77 -3.24
N VAL A 272 7.14 -12.18 -2.06
CA VAL A 272 6.35 -12.89 -1.03
C VAL A 272 6.56 -12.28 0.35
N SER A 273 5.54 -12.36 1.20
CA SER A 273 5.56 -11.85 2.58
C SER A 273 6.14 -12.84 3.60
N ASN A 274 6.20 -14.14 3.25
CA ASN A 274 6.82 -15.17 4.08
C ASN A 274 7.54 -16.19 3.20
N ILE A 275 8.86 -16.07 3.12
CA ILE A 275 9.71 -16.94 2.29
C ILE A 275 9.70 -18.38 2.80
N GLN A 276 9.73 -18.58 4.13
CA GLN A 276 9.87 -19.90 4.74
C GLN A 276 8.66 -20.81 4.46
N ASP A 277 7.46 -20.26 4.57
CA ASP A 277 6.22 -21.02 4.35
C ASP A 277 5.75 -21.02 2.90
N TYR A 278 6.23 -20.07 2.08
CA TYR A 278 5.83 -19.96 0.68
C TYR A 278 6.14 -21.25 -0.11
N GLY A 279 7.27 -21.91 0.14
CA GLY A 279 7.62 -23.17 -0.54
C GLY A 279 6.54 -24.25 -0.45
N ARG A 280 5.77 -24.27 0.65
CA ARG A 280 4.67 -25.23 0.87
C ARG A 280 3.41 -24.91 0.07
N THR A 281 3.27 -23.68 -0.41
CA THR A 281 2.08 -23.20 -1.11
C THR A 281 2.39 -22.65 -2.50
N SER A 282 3.64 -22.63 -2.90
CA SER A 282 4.13 -22.05 -4.18
C SER A 282 3.48 -22.67 -5.43
N PHE A 283 3.02 -23.93 -5.36
CA PHE A 283 2.29 -24.60 -6.44
C PHE A 283 0.94 -23.95 -6.75
N LEU A 284 0.41 -23.12 -5.84
CA LEU A 284 -0.80 -22.30 -6.04
C LEU A 284 -0.49 -20.96 -6.71
N ASP A 285 0.78 -20.54 -6.74
CA ASP A 285 1.19 -19.29 -7.37
C ASP A 285 1.33 -19.49 -8.87
N GLY A 286 0.59 -18.73 -9.62
CA GLY A 286 0.58 -18.85 -11.08
C GLY A 286 -0.38 -17.86 -11.70
N GLN A 287 -1.08 -18.31 -12.73
CA GLN A 287 -2.11 -17.51 -13.40
C GLN A 287 -3.50 -18.06 -13.11
N SER A 288 -4.40 -17.20 -12.64
CA SER A 288 -5.81 -17.57 -12.48
C SER A 288 -6.42 -17.92 -13.85
N PRO A 289 -7.08 -19.09 -13.99
CA PRO A 289 -7.79 -19.43 -15.20
C PRO A 289 -9.02 -18.56 -15.46
N LEU A 290 -9.56 -17.94 -14.40
CA LEU A 290 -10.70 -17.03 -14.47
C LEU A 290 -10.22 -15.59 -14.27
N ILE A 291 -10.81 -14.66 -15.03
CA ILE A 291 -10.39 -13.26 -15.01
C ILE A 291 -11.16 -12.48 -13.94
N TRP A 292 -10.50 -12.12 -12.86
CA TRP A 292 -11.03 -11.22 -11.86
C TRP A 292 -11.24 -9.81 -12.43
N ARG A 293 -12.43 -9.26 -12.22
CA ARG A 293 -12.83 -7.93 -12.67
C ARG A 293 -13.21 -7.06 -11.47
N SER A 294 -12.93 -5.76 -11.56
CA SER A 294 -13.49 -4.80 -10.61
C SER A 294 -14.96 -4.56 -10.92
N GLY A 295 -15.72 -4.20 -9.89
CA GLY A 295 -17.11 -3.80 -10.06
C GLY A 295 -17.28 -2.46 -10.76
N ILE A 296 -18.50 -1.91 -10.69
CA ILE A 296 -18.92 -0.75 -11.47
C ILE A 296 -18.46 0.54 -10.80
N LYS A 297 -17.83 1.41 -11.59
CA LYS A 297 -17.43 2.75 -11.21
C LYS A 297 -18.31 3.79 -11.93
N HIS A 298 -19.01 4.62 -11.16
CA HIS A 298 -19.90 5.65 -11.69
C HIS A 298 -19.58 7.07 -11.17
N ASP A 299 -18.88 7.21 -10.05
CA ASP A 299 -18.43 8.45 -9.41
C ASP A 299 -19.56 9.52 -9.19
N CYS A 300 -20.81 9.08 -9.10
CA CYS A 300 -21.97 9.95 -8.91
C CYS A 300 -23.05 9.28 -8.04
N SER A 301 -22.72 8.93 -6.80
CA SER A 301 -23.63 8.20 -5.91
C SER A 301 -24.93 8.95 -5.57
N LYS A 302 -24.88 10.30 -5.54
CA LYS A 302 -26.06 11.12 -5.24
C LYS A 302 -27.18 10.95 -6.26
N VAL A 303 -26.84 10.68 -7.52
CA VAL A 303 -27.78 10.58 -8.63
C VAL A 303 -28.03 9.14 -9.06
N MET A 304 -26.96 8.33 -9.16
CA MET A 304 -27.05 7.00 -9.76
C MET A 304 -27.38 5.89 -8.78
N GLU A 305 -27.13 6.09 -7.47
CA GLU A 305 -27.47 5.10 -6.46
C GLU A 305 -28.85 5.43 -5.84
N LEU A 306 -29.72 4.44 -5.85
CA LEU A 306 -31.07 4.55 -5.33
C LEU A 306 -31.24 3.72 -4.05
N SER A 307 -32.10 4.17 -3.17
CA SER A 307 -32.67 3.37 -2.07
C SER A 307 -34.15 3.12 -2.34
N LEU A 308 -34.63 1.93 -2.00
CA LEU A 308 -36.02 1.54 -2.16
C LEU A 308 -36.75 1.69 -0.81
N ASN A 309 -37.76 2.53 -0.73
CA ASN A 309 -38.62 2.71 0.43
C ASN A 309 -40.08 2.55 -0.03
N ASP A 310 -40.83 1.61 0.53
CA ASP A 310 -42.24 1.38 0.21
C ASP A 310 -42.55 1.35 -1.29
N SER A 311 -41.68 0.63 -2.06
CA SER A 311 -41.75 0.54 -3.53
C SER A 311 -41.42 1.83 -4.30
N ILE A 312 -40.90 2.86 -3.64
CA ILE A 312 -40.50 4.12 -4.25
C ILE A 312 -38.98 4.25 -4.21
N TYR A 313 -38.40 4.56 -5.36
CA TYR A 313 -36.97 4.86 -5.43
C TYR A 313 -36.64 6.27 -4.99
N LEU A 314 -35.66 6.41 -4.10
CA LEU A 314 -35.08 7.69 -3.69
C LEU A 314 -33.61 7.74 -4.04
N ASN A 315 -33.14 8.86 -4.63
CA ASN A 315 -31.72 9.11 -4.89
C ASN A 315 -30.99 9.63 -3.63
N GLY A 316 -29.71 9.90 -3.74
CA GLY A 316 -28.90 10.46 -2.65
C GLY A 316 -29.22 11.92 -2.31
N LEU A 317 -30.02 12.62 -3.11
CA LEU A 317 -30.56 13.95 -2.86
C LEU A 317 -31.93 13.91 -2.15
N LYS A 318 -32.45 12.70 -1.87
CA LYS A 318 -33.76 12.40 -1.28
C LYS A 318 -34.94 12.76 -2.20
N GLU A 319 -34.73 12.82 -3.49
CA GLU A 319 -35.77 13.03 -4.50
C GLU A 319 -36.37 11.69 -4.89
N VAL A 320 -37.69 11.70 -5.15
CA VAL A 320 -38.42 10.57 -5.74
C VAL A 320 -37.96 10.39 -7.19
N VAL A 321 -37.62 9.17 -7.54
CA VAL A 321 -37.03 8.84 -8.86
C VAL A 321 -37.99 7.97 -9.65
N ASP A 322 -38.47 8.48 -10.79
CA ASP A 322 -39.22 7.72 -11.79
C ASP A 322 -38.29 7.40 -12.98
N VAL A 323 -37.87 6.17 -13.07
CA VAL A 323 -36.95 5.66 -14.11
C VAL A 323 -37.46 4.33 -14.66
N ASP A 324 -37.01 3.98 -15.85
CA ASP A 324 -37.41 2.72 -16.48
C ASP A 324 -36.75 1.55 -15.74
N ASP A 325 -37.55 0.58 -15.31
CA ASP A 325 -37.09 -0.58 -14.52
C ASP A 325 -35.95 -1.38 -15.18
N ILE A 326 -35.92 -1.41 -16.52
CA ILE A 326 -34.87 -2.11 -17.30
C ILE A 326 -33.47 -1.56 -17.05
N THR A 327 -33.35 -0.33 -16.55
CA THR A 327 -32.08 0.34 -16.24
C THR A 327 -31.68 0.26 -14.77
N VAL A 328 -32.54 -0.27 -13.90
CA VAL A 328 -32.30 -0.34 -12.45
C VAL A 328 -31.90 -1.74 -12.04
N PHE A 329 -30.74 -1.85 -11.38
CA PHE A 329 -30.19 -3.12 -10.92
C PHE A 329 -29.86 -3.09 -9.43
N PRO A 330 -30.04 -4.21 -8.70
CA PRO A 330 -29.58 -4.31 -7.32
C PRO A 330 -28.07 -4.07 -7.24
N LEU A 331 -27.59 -3.34 -6.21
CA LEU A 331 -26.19 -2.98 -6.01
C LEU A 331 -25.70 -3.44 -4.63
N LEU A 332 -24.58 -4.15 -4.60
CA LEU A 332 -23.83 -4.46 -3.40
C LEU A 332 -22.58 -3.57 -3.31
N LYS A 333 -22.40 -2.98 -2.14
CA LYS A 333 -21.23 -2.19 -1.77
C LYS A 333 -20.21 -3.07 -1.03
N SER A 334 -18.97 -2.62 -0.98
CA SER A 334 -17.89 -3.27 -0.23
C SER A 334 -18.30 -3.59 1.22
N SER A 335 -19.03 -2.68 1.87
CA SER A 335 -19.52 -2.87 3.24
C SER A 335 -20.58 -3.98 3.38
N ASP A 336 -21.33 -4.27 2.34
CA ASP A 336 -22.34 -5.34 2.36
C ASP A 336 -21.66 -6.71 2.25
N ILE A 337 -20.60 -6.78 1.43
CA ILE A 337 -19.79 -7.98 1.25
C ILE A 337 -18.94 -8.25 2.50
N GLY A 338 -18.21 -7.25 3.00
CA GLY A 338 -17.33 -7.39 4.15
C GLY A 338 -18.02 -7.66 5.49
N LYS A 339 -19.35 -7.45 5.56
CA LYS A 339 -20.18 -7.74 6.77
C LYS A 339 -21.04 -9.00 6.62
N GLY A 340 -20.81 -9.77 5.56
CA GLY A 340 -21.60 -10.98 5.24
C GLY A 340 -23.00 -10.65 4.75
N LEU A 341 -23.22 -10.65 3.47
CA LEU A 341 -24.43 -10.41 2.67
C LEU A 341 -25.76 -10.47 3.45
N LYS A 342 -26.21 -9.34 4.00
CA LYS A 342 -27.50 -9.22 4.72
C LYS A 342 -28.67 -8.80 3.83
N GLY A 343 -28.47 -8.74 2.51
CA GLY A 343 -29.44 -8.27 1.52
C GLY A 343 -29.00 -7.00 0.79
N VAL A 344 -29.76 -6.63 -0.23
CA VAL A 344 -29.50 -5.43 -1.05
C VAL A 344 -30.18 -4.22 -0.42
N ARG A 345 -29.39 -3.17 -0.20
CA ARG A 345 -29.87 -1.90 0.35
C ARG A 345 -29.88 -0.78 -0.68
N LYS A 346 -29.23 -0.99 -1.80
CA LYS A 346 -29.03 -0.01 -2.85
C LYS A 346 -29.34 -0.60 -4.22
N TYR A 347 -29.72 0.26 -5.11
CA TYR A 347 -29.91 -0.03 -6.53
C TYR A 347 -29.07 0.95 -7.34
N LEU A 348 -28.72 0.57 -8.56
CA LEU A 348 -27.91 1.37 -9.45
C LEU A 348 -28.60 1.57 -10.78
N ILE A 349 -28.63 2.81 -11.26
CA ILE A 349 -29.06 3.13 -12.63
C ILE A 349 -27.88 2.81 -13.57
N LEU A 350 -28.09 1.92 -14.54
CA LEU A 350 -27.13 1.60 -15.57
C LEU A 350 -27.58 2.17 -16.92
N PRO A 351 -26.86 3.16 -17.44
CA PRO A 351 -27.20 3.81 -18.72
C PRO A 351 -26.75 2.99 -19.96
N GLN A 352 -25.95 1.94 -19.76
CA GLN A 352 -25.37 1.13 -20.83
C GLN A 352 -25.08 -0.28 -20.33
N THR A 353 -24.90 -1.23 -21.26
CA THR A 353 -24.57 -2.64 -20.97
C THR A 353 -23.09 -2.97 -21.21
N ASN A 354 -22.42 -2.19 -22.03
CA ASN A 354 -20.99 -2.27 -22.25
C ASN A 354 -20.37 -0.87 -22.42
N ILE A 355 -19.06 -0.78 -22.26
CA ILE A 355 -18.35 0.51 -22.22
C ILE A 355 -18.34 1.27 -23.55
N SER A 356 -18.59 0.58 -24.66
CA SER A 356 -18.60 1.17 -26.00
C SER A 356 -19.99 1.61 -26.44
N GLU A 357 -21.04 1.24 -25.71
CA GLU A 357 -22.43 1.58 -26.04
C GLU A 357 -22.68 3.07 -25.89
N ASN A 358 -23.27 3.68 -26.91
CA ASN A 358 -23.63 5.09 -26.87
C ASN A 358 -24.89 5.29 -25.99
N THR A 359 -24.74 6.01 -24.90
CA THR A 359 -25.82 6.26 -23.94
C THR A 359 -26.98 7.08 -24.51
N SER A 360 -26.85 7.69 -25.70
CA SER A 360 -27.96 8.38 -26.38
C SER A 360 -29.11 7.45 -26.76
N ILE A 361 -28.86 6.14 -26.90
CA ILE A 361 -29.89 5.12 -27.17
C ILE A 361 -30.96 5.06 -26.07
N LEU A 362 -30.63 5.53 -24.85
CA LEU A 362 -31.60 5.63 -23.76
C LEU A 362 -32.80 6.51 -24.08
N LYS A 363 -32.69 7.48 -25.01
CA LYS A 363 -33.81 8.31 -25.44
C LYS A 363 -35.00 7.46 -25.93
N GLU A 364 -34.70 6.37 -26.61
CA GLU A 364 -35.69 5.47 -27.19
C GLU A 364 -35.98 4.28 -26.26
N ARG A 365 -34.92 3.68 -25.70
CA ARG A 365 -35.01 2.43 -24.93
C ARG A 365 -35.52 2.64 -23.50
N ALA A 366 -35.19 3.78 -22.88
CA ALA A 366 -35.50 4.09 -21.49
C ALA A 366 -35.70 5.62 -21.33
N PRO A 367 -36.76 6.20 -21.88
CA PRO A 367 -36.95 7.65 -21.96
C PRO A 367 -37.06 8.33 -20.59
N LYS A 368 -37.67 7.68 -19.59
CA LYS A 368 -37.76 8.21 -18.22
C LYS A 368 -36.38 8.30 -17.62
N THR A 369 -35.57 7.26 -17.74
CA THR A 369 -34.18 7.22 -17.26
C THR A 369 -33.32 8.27 -17.95
N TYR A 370 -33.47 8.43 -19.26
CA TYR A 370 -32.75 9.48 -19.98
C TYR A 370 -33.11 10.90 -19.49
N SER A 371 -34.40 11.17 -19.31
CA SER A 371 -34.90 12.46 -18.79
C SER A 371 -34.37 12.74 -17.39
N TYR A 372 -34.38 11.74 -16.50
CA TYR A 372 -33.84 11.84 -15.17
C TYR A 372 -32.31 12.12 -15.17
N LEU A 373 -31.52 11.39 -15.96
CA LEU A 373 -30.07 11.63 -16.06
C LEU A 373 -29.75 13.01 -16.67
N LEU A 374 -30.59 13.48 -17.59
CA LEU A 374 -30.44 14.80 -18.21
C LEU A 374 -30.75 15.93 -17.20
N SER A 375 -31.80 15.81 -16.38
CA SER A 375 -32.12 16.81 -15.34
C SER A 375 -31.02 16.91 -14.26
N HIS A 376 -30.22 15.83 -14.06
CA HIS A 376 -29.10 15.77 -13.12
C HIS A 376 -27.74 15.87 -13.79
N ALA A 377 -27.70 16.35 -15.03
CA ALA A 377 -26.48 16.35 -15.85
C ALA A 377 -25.30 17.08 -15.20
N THR A 378 -25.54 18.15 -14.47
CA THR A 378 -24.49 18.92 -13.77
C THR A 378 -23.69 18.08 -12.78
N TYR A 379 -24.32 17.13 -12.08
CA TYR A 379 -23.63 16.20 -11.18
C TYR A 379 -22.77 15.19 -11.95
N LEU A 380 -23.28 14.70 -13.07
CA LEU A 380 -22.61 13.68 -13.88
C LEU A 380 -21.47 14.29 -14.71
N ASP A 381 -21.65 15.47 -15.26
CA ASP A 381 -20.63 16.21 -16.02
C ASP A 381 -19.54 16.75 -15.09
N GLY A 382 -19.85 17.01 -13.81
CA GLY A 382 -18.92 17.45 -12.77
C GLY A 382 -18.01 16.34 -12.21
N ARG A 383 -18.07 15.09 -12.71
CA ARG A 383 -17.21 13.99 -12.28
C ARG A 383 -15.73 14.29 -12.57
N LYS A 384 -14.88 14.20 -11.55
CA LYS A 384 -13.47 14.63 -11.63
C LYS A 384 -12.53 13.59 -12.30
N SER A 385 -12.95 12.33 -12.40
CA SER A 385 -12.09 11.28 -12.90
C SER A 385 -11.88 11.42 -14.42
N ILE A 386 -10.62 11.38 -14.82
CA ILE A 386 -10.19 11.49 -16.24
C ILE A 386 -10.76 10.37 -17.12
N ILE A 387 -11.20 9.25 -16.52
CA ILE A 387 -11.76 8.12 -17.26
C ILE A 387 -13.04 8.48 -18.02
N TYR A 388 -13.79 9.51 -17.57
CA TYR A 388 -15.02 9.97 -18.22
C TYR A 388 -14.76 10.94 -19.37
N LYS A 389 -13.54 11.46 -19.47
CA LYS A 389 -13.16 12.41 -20.53
C LYS A 389 -13.22 11.73 -21.88
N ASN A 390 -13.90 12.34 -22.84
CA ASN A 390 -14.10 11.80 -24.20
C ASN A 390 -14.90 10.48 -24.25
N LYS A 391 -15.77 10.24 -23.25
CA LYS A 391 -16.71 9.12 -23.27
C LYS A 391 -18.14 9.64 -23.47
N PRO A 392 -19.09 8.78 -23.93
CA PRO A 392 -20.49 9.17 -23.99
C PRO A 392 -20.95 9.77 -22.65
N ARG A 393 -21.83 10.74 -22.71
CA ARG A 393 -22.38 11.43 -21.54
C ARG A 393 -22.95 10.41 -20.58
N PHE A 394 -23.03 10.37 -19.42
CA PHE A 394 -23.57 9.38 -18.46
C PHE A 394 -22.84 8.04 -18.39
N SER A 395 -21.75 7.82 -19.12
CA SER A 395 -21.01 6.56 -19.11
C SER A 395 -20.61 6.13 -17.70
N VAL A 396 -20.60 4.81 -17.50
CA VAL A 396 -20.05 4.14 -16.30
C VAL A 396 -18.98 3.12 -16.74
N PHE A 397 -18.12 2.70 -15.82
CA PHE A 397 -17.03 1.77 -16.07
C PHE A 397 -17.20 0.48 -15.28
N GLY A 398 -16.47 -0.57 -15.65
CA GLY A 398 -16.59 -1.88 -15.02
C GLY A 398 -17.79 -2.67 -15.54
N LEU A 399 -18.22 -2.41 -16.78
CA LEU A 399 -19.30 -3.10 -17.47
C LEU A 399 -18.78 -4.07 -18.52
N GLY A 400 -19.51 -5.16 -18.69
CA GLY A 400 -19.30 -6.22 -19.66
C GLY A 400 -20.13 -7.45 -19.29
N ASP A 401 -20.07 -8.52 -20.08
CA ASP A 401 -20.83 -9.77 -19.86
C ASP A 401 -20.68 -10.31 -18.44
N TYR A 402 -19.50 -10.14 -17.84
CA TYR A 402 -19.22 -10.55 -16.47
C TYR A 402 -20.08 -9.81 -15.44
N SER A 403 -20.44 -8.54 -15.69
CA SER A 403 -21.28 -7.73 -14.81
C SER A 403 -22.73 -8.21 -14.82
N PHE A 404 -23.18 -8.73 -15.94
CA PHE A 404 -24.54 -9.26 -16.13
C PHE A 404 -24.65 -10.76 -15.91
N ALA A 405 -23.54 -11.45 -15.62
CA ALA A 405 -23.58 -12.86 -15.24
C ALA A 405 -24.55 -13.08 -14.06
N PRO A 406 -25.42 -14.12 -14.11
CA PRO A 406 -26.42 -14.31 -13.05
C PRO A 406 -25.81 -14.64 -11.70
N TYR A 407 -24.72 -15.40 -11.67
CA TYR A 407 -24.04 -15.79 -10.43
C TYR A 407 -22.68 -15.13 -10.40
N LYS A 408 -22.30 -14.63 -9.23
CA LYS A 408 -20.99 -14.01 -9.03
C LYS A 408 -20.33 -14.48 -7.74
N ILE A 409 -19.03 -14.69 -7.79
CA ILE A 409 -18.21 -14.73 -6.59
C ILE A 409 -17.60 -13.36 -6.42
N VAL A 410 -17.79 -12.77 -5.25
CA VAL A 410 -17.36 -11.41 -4.94
C VAL A 410 -16.46 -11.38 -3.72
N ILE A 411 -15.52 -10.42 -3.70
CA ILE A 411 -14.67 -10.12 -2.55
C ILE A 411 -14.48 -8.61 -2.44
N SER A 412 -14.48 -8.10 -1.20
CA SER A 412 -14.18 -6.69 -0.93
C SER A 412 -12.67 -6.43 -0.93
N ALA A 413 -12.25 -5.32 -1.56
CA ALA A 413 -10.86 -4.86 -1.50
C ALA A 413 -10.52 -4.07 -0.22
N LEU A 414 -11.53 -3.69 0.58
CA LEU A 414 -11.36 -2.78 1.72
C LEU A 414 -11.28 -3.49 3.08
N TYR A 415 -11.52 -4.80 3.11
CA TYR A 415 -11.50 -5.60 4.33
C TYR A 415 -10.30 -6.55 4.32
N SER A 416 -9.67 -6.72 5.49
CA SER A 416 -8.55 -7.63 5.68
C SER A 416 -8.98 -9.10 5.65
N ASP A 417 -10.23 -9.37 6.02
CA ASP A 417 -10.77 -10.72 6.00
C ASP A 417 -11.09 -11.13 4.56
N LEU A 418 -10.51 -12.24 4.14
CA LEU A 418 -10.68 -12.80 2.79
C LEU A 418 -12.05 -13.48 2.66
N MET A 419 -13.10 -12.68 2.76
CA MET A 419 -14.48 -13.18 2.67
C MET A 419 -14.96 -13.21 1.22
N PHE A 420 -14.85 -14.38 0.60
CA PHE A 420 -15.50 -14.64 -0.69
C PHE A 420 -16.97 -14.98 -0.47
N SER A 421 -17.86 -14.40 -1.26
CA SER A 421 -19.30 -14.59 -1.16
C SER A 421 -19.92 -14.91 -2.51
N LEU A 422 -20.90 -15.83 -2.52
CA LEU A 422 -21.73 -16.08 -3.70
C LEU A 422 -22.88 -15.07 -3.73
N VAL A 423 -23.07 -14.44 -4.87
CA VAL A 423 -24.17 -13.51 -5.15
C VAL A 423 -25.04 -14.11 -6.24
N GLU A 424 -26.32 -14.24 -5.94
CA GLU A 424 -27.34 -14.77 -6.84
C GLU A 424 -28.25 -13.65 -7.36
N PRO A 425 -29.00 -13.82 -8.46
CA PRO A 425 -29.92 -12.83 -8.97
C PRO A 425 -31.01 -12.48 -7.93
N ILE A 426 -31.46 -11.24 -7.96
CA ILE A 426 -32.57 -10.77 -7.12
C ILE A 426 -33.71 -10.32 -8.03
N ALA A 427 -34.90 -10.85 -7.83
CA ALA A 427 -36.07 -10.59 -8.67
C ALA A 427 -35.76 -10.79 -10.17
N GLY A 428 -35.00 -11.81 -10.51
CA GLY A 428 -34.60 -12.12 -11.89
C GLY A 428 -33.52 -11.23 -12.49
N LYS A 429 -33.04 -10.20 -11.74
CA LYS A 429 -31.99 -9.29 -12.19
C LYS A 429 -30.63 -9.67 -11.63
N PRO A 430 -29.56 -9.59 -12.45
CA PRO A 430 -28.20 -9.75 -11.95
C PRO A 430 -27.85 -8.63 -10.96
N VAL A 431 -27.17 -8.99 -9.88
CA VAL A 431 -26.74 -8.02 -8.86
C VAL A 431 -25.43 -7.37 -9.30
N MET A 432 -25.38 -6.05 -9.27
CA MET A 432 -24.17 -5.26 -9.54
C MET A 432 -23.31 -5.11 -8.27
N VAL A 433 -22.03 -4.86 -8.48
CA VAL A 433 -21.03 -4.71 -7.40
C VAL A 433 -20.26 -3.43 -7.65
N ASP A 434 -19.93 -2.66 -6.61
CA ASP A 434 -19.18 -1.41 -6.79
C ASP A 434 -17.68 -1.62 -7.05
N ASP A 435 -16.98 -0.59 -7.51
CA ASP A 435 -15.58 -0.63 -7.95
C ASP A 435 -14.57 -0.90 -6.83
N THR A 436 -15.00 -0.94 -5.57
CA THR A 436 -14.18 -1.33 -4.42
C THR A 436 -14.23 -2.84 -4.14
N CYS A 437 -14.86 -3.60 -5.03
CA CYS A 437 -14.95 -5.06 -4.98
C CYS A 437 -14.41 -5.68 -6.25
N TYR A 438 -13.98 -6.95 -6.14
CA TYR A 438 -13.63 -7.79 -7.27
C TYR A 438 -14.63 -8.92 -7.42
N LEU A 439 -14.84 -9.36 -8.65
CA LEU A 439 -15.82 -10.40 -8.96
C LEU A 439 -15.33 -11.37 -10.05
N LEU A 440 -15.85 -12.58 -9.97
CA LEU A 440 -15.90 -13.58 -11.04
C LEU A 440 -17.36 -13.80 -11.44
N GLY A 441 -17.69 -13.77 -12.73
CA GLY A 441 -19.03 -14.02 -13.25
C GLY A 441 -19.22 -15.45 -13.73
N PHE A 442 -20.36 -16.07 -13.43
CA PHE A 442 -20.70 -17.45 -13.82
C PHE A 442 -22.09 -17.52 -14.42
N LYS A 443 -22.24 -18.37 -15.46
CA LYS A 443 -23.55 -18.78 -16.00
C LYS A 443 -24.12 -20.00 -15.26
N ASN A 444 -23.24 -20.85 -14.72
CA ASN A 444 -23.58 -22.07 -14.01
C ASN A 444 -23.38 -21.90 -12.50
N ILE A 445 -24.45 -22.09 -11.71
CA ILE A 445 -24.42 -21.95 -10.26
C ILE A 445 -23.58 -23.04 -9.58
N GLU A 446 -23.54 -24.27 -10.12
CA GLU A 446 -22.73 -25.35 -9.53
C GLU A 446 -21.24 -25.00 -9.62
N TYR A 447 -20.78 -24.45 -10.75
CA TYR A 447 -19.40 -24.02 -10.90
C TYR A 447 -19.09 -22.82 -9.98
N ALA A 448 -20.02 -21.90 -9.81
CA ALA A 448 -19.87 -20.81 -8.85
C ALA A 448 -19.73 -21.34 -7.41
N LYS A 449 -20.58 -22.30 -6.99
CA LYS A 449 -20.53 -22.94 -5.67
C LYS A 449 -19.21 -23.69 -5.45
N LEU A 450 -18.76 -24.47 -6.41
CA LEU A 450 -17.47 -25.18 -6.34
C LEU A 450 -16.29 -24.21 -6.27
N THR A 451 -16.33 -23.15 -7.05
CA THR A 451 -15.28 -22.12 -6.99
C THR A 451 -15.27 -21.40 -5.65
N LEU A 452 -16.45 -21.09 -5.08
CA LEU A 452 -16.53 -20.53 -3.73
C LEU A 452 -15.92 -21.46 -2.69
N PHE A 453 -16.26 -22.76 -2.77
CA PHE A 453 -15.77 -23.77 -1.85
C PHE A 453 -14.24 -23.85 -1.84
N ILE A 454 -13.59 -23.90 -3.02
CA ILE A 454 -12.13 -23.93 -3.09
C ILE A 454 -11.51 -22.60 -2.63
N LEU A 455 -12.15 -21.46 -2.89
CA LEU A 455 -11.69 -20.14 -2.44
C LEU A 455 -11.78 -19.94 -0.93
N GLN A 456 -12.62 -20.69 -0.23
CA GLN A 456 -12.74 -20.66 1.23
C GLN A 456 -11.83 -21.68 1.94
N SER A 457 -11.06 -22.45 1.18
CA SER A 457 -10.23 -23.54 1.68
C SER A 457 -8.99 -23.05 2.45
N GLU A 458 -8.52 -23.87 3.38
CA GLU A 458 -7.33 -23.63 4.17
C GLU A 458 -6.03 -23.48 3.33
N PRO A 459 -5.82 -24.30 2.27
CA PRO A 459 -4.66 -24.11 1.39
C PRO A 459 -4.58 -22.71 0.77
N LEU A 460 -5.73 -22.14 0.35
CA LEU A 460 -5.74 -20.78 -0.19
C LEU A 460 -5.44 -19.73 0.88
N LYS A 461 -6.01 -19.85 2.08
CA LYS A 461 -5.74 -18.92 3.18
C LYS A 461 -4.24 -18.86 3.49
N ARG A 462 -3.59 -20.01 3.61
CA ARG A 462 -2.13 -20.09 3.82
C ARG A 462 -1.34 -19.47 2.67
N PHE A 463 -1.72 -19.77 1.43
CA PHE A 463 -1.08 -19.19 0.26
C PHE A 463 -1.15 -17.66 0.29
N ILE A 464 -2.33 -17.10 0.53
CA ILE A 464 -2.50 -15.64 0.57
C ILE A 464 -1.72 -15.01 1.73
N GLN A 465 -1.68 -15.63 2.90
CA GLN A 465 -0.86 -15.18 4.03
C GLN A 465 0.63 -15.13 3.68
N ASN A 466 1.11 -16.03 2.82
CA ASN A 466 2.51 -16.09 2.41
C ASN A 466 2.88 -15.07 1.34
N ILE A 467 1.93 -14.56 0.56
CA ILE A 467 2.19 -13.61 -0.51
C ILE A 467 1.70 -12.18 -0.23
N CYS A 468 0.89 -11.99 0.83
CA CYS A 468 0.31 -10.70 1.19
C CYS A 468 0.96 -10.08 2.43
N PHE A 469 1.22 -8.79 2.34
CA PHE A 469 1.60 -7.98 3.50
C PHE A 469 0.32 -7.50 4.18
N MET A 470 -0.02 -8.10 5.33
CA MET A 470 -1.29 -7.90 6.03
C MET A 470 -1.46 -6.50 6.64
N ASP A 471 -0.39 -5.75 6.76
CA ASP A 471 -0.36 -4.35 7.20
C ASP A 471 -0.68 -3.34 6.07
N ALA A 472 -0.87 -3.82 4.84
CA ALA A 472 -1.23 -2.98 3.72
C ALA A 472 -2.69 -2.49 3.84
N LYS A 473 -2.92 -1.21 3.51
CA LYS A 473 -4.27 -0.59 3.55
C LYS A 473 -5.29 -1.30 2.65
N ARG A 474 -4.84 -1.95 1.57
CA ARG A 474 -5.64 -2.76 0.64
C ARG A 474 -4.87 -4.04 0.37
N ILE A 475 -5.25 -5.10 1.08
CA ILE A 475 -4.62 -6.42 0.95
C ILE A 475 -5.05 -7.07 -0.37
N VAL A 476 -6.34 -7.03 -0.66
CA VAL A 476 -6.91 -7.63 -1.86
C VAL A 476 -6.84 -6.63 -3.03
N ASN A 477 -6.15 -7.02 -4.08
CA ASN A 477 -6.13 -6.33 -5.36
C ASN A 477 -6.22 -7.35 -6.52
N ARG A 478 -6.44 -6.84 -7.74
CA ARG A 478 -6.58 -7.70 -8.90
C ARG A 478 -5.32 -8.53 -9.19
N GLU A 479 -4.15 -7.95 -9.00
CA GLU A 479 -2.86 -8.61 -9.23
C GLU A 479 -2.72 -9.85 -8.33
N LEU A 480 -3.01 -9.70 -7.04
CA LEU A 480 -3.03 -10.80 -6.09
C LEU A 480 -4.00 -11.90 -6.51
N LEU A 481 -5.26 -11.53 -6.83
CA LEU A 481 -6.29 -12.50 -7.20
C LEU A 481 -5.95 -13.25 -8.49
N MET A 482 -5.27 -12.59 -9.43
CA MET A 482 -4.81 -13.21 -10.68
C MET A 482 -3.62 -14.16 -10.49
N ARG A 483 -2.92 -14.13 -9.35
CA ARG A 483 -1.88 -15.12 -9.00
C ARG A 483 -2.44 -16.45 -8.52
N ILE A 484 -3.73 -16.52 -8.14
CA ILE A 484 -4.33 -17.74 -7.61
C ILE A 484 -4.60 -18.74 -8.75
N ASN A 485 -3.84 -19.82 -8.82
CA ASN A 485 -4.09 -20.92 -9.74
C ASN A 485 -5.25 -21.80 -9.25
N LEU A 486 -6.48 -21.41 -9.63
CA LEU A 486 -7.70 -22.10 -9.21
C LEU A 486 -7.73 -23.57 -9.66
N TYR A 487 -7.07 -23.90 -10.77
CA TYR A 487 -7.01 -25.30 -11.21
C TYR A 487 -6.16 -26.15 -10.27
N GLN A 488 -4.98 -25.68 -9.90
CA GLN A 488 -4.16 -26.38 -8.91
C GLN A 488 -4.83 -26.42 -7.54
N LEU A 489 -5.44 -25.31 -7.12
CA LEU A 489 -6.20 -25.26 -5.88
C LEU A 489 -7.31 -26.30 -5.85
N SER A 490 -8.06 -26.48 -6.96
CA SER A 490 -9.14 -27.47 -7.05
C SER A 490 -8.69 -28.92 -6.85
N LYS A 491 -7.40 -29.22 -7.04
CA LYS A 491 -6.83 -30.55 -6.82
C LYS A 491 -6.40 -30.83 -5.40
N THR A 492 -6.25 -29.79 -4.58
CA THR A 492 -5.72 -29.90 -3.22
C THR A 492 -6.80 -29.87 -2.15
N VAL A 493 -8.03 -29.55 -2.53
CA VAL A 493 -9.14 -29.41 -1.59
C VAL A 493 -9.87 -30.75 -1.44
N ASP A 494 -10.23 -31.09 -0.19
CA ASP A 494 -11.08 -32.25 0.10
C ASP A 494 -12.55 -31.88 -0.10
N TYR A 495 -13.21 -32.55 -1.02
CA TYR A 495 -14.63 -32.37 -1.34
C TYR A 495 -15.58 -33.27 -0.57
N SER A 496 -15.09 -34.14 0.32
CA SER A 496 -15.90 -35.09 1.06
C SER A 496 -17.03 -34.44 1.86
N SER A 497 -16.78 -33.24 2.38
CA SER A 497 -17.72 -32.48 3.22
C SER A 497 -18.95 -31.94 2.49
N ILE A 498 -18.93 -31.87 1.16
CA ILE A 498 -20.04 -31.25 0.38
C ILE A 498 -20.87 -32.25 -0.43
N GLY A 499 -20.59 -33.53 -0.31
CA GLY A 499 -21.43 -34.60 -0.89
C GLY A 499 -21.54 -34.59 -2.42
N ILE A 500 -20.54 -34.01 -3.13
CA ILE A 500 -20.54 -33.95 -4.60
C ILE A 500 -19.87 -35.17 -5.17
N SER A 501 -20.45 -35.72 -6.26
CA SER A 501 -19.90 -36.90 -6.92
C SER A 501 -18.52 -36.61 -7.55
N GLN A 502 -17.64 -37.60 -7.56
CA GLN A 502 -16.32 -37.52 -8.16
C GLN A 502 -16.38 -37.11 -9.65
N LYS A 503 -17.41 -37.55 -10.36
CA LYS A 503 -17.64 -37.16 -11.76
C LYS A 503 -17.82 -35.66 -11.92
N LYS A 504 -18.65 -35.01 -11.08
CA LYS A 504 -18.86 -33.55 -11.10
C LYS A 504 -17.60 -32.77 -10.75
N ILE A 505 -16.80 -33.28 -9.80
CA ILE A 505 -15.51 -32.69 -9.46
C ILE A 505 -14.56 -32.72 -10.67
N GLN A 506 -14.48 -33.86 -11.36
CA GLN A 506 -13.65 -34.01 -12.56
C GLN A 506 -14.12 -33.10 -13.72
N GLU A 507 -15.43 -32.98 -13.94
CA GLU A 507 -16.02 -32.07 -14.91
C GLU A 507 -15.65 -30.61 -14.62
N TYR A 508 -15.75 -30.17 -13.36
CA TYR A 508 -15.35 -28.84 -12.91
C TYR A 508 -13.84 -28.59 -13.09
N GLN A 509 -13.00 -29.55 -12.68
CA GLN A 509 -11.54 -29.43 -12.85
C GLN A 509 -11.15 -29.37 -14.34
N SER A 510 -11.80 -30.16 -15.18
CA SER A 510 -11.60 -30.12 -16.63
C SER A 510 -12.02 -28.79 -17.23
N TRP A 511 -13.15 -28.23 -16.76
CA TRP A 511 -13.60 -26.91 -17.17
C TRP A 511 -12.59 -25.81 -16.75
N LEU A 512 -12.07 -25.82 -15.52
CA LEU A 512 -11.03 -24.89 -15.08
C LEU A 512 -9.76 -25.02 -15.93
N TYR A 513 -9.35 -26.24 -16.26
CA TYR A 513 -8.19 -26.50 -17.10
C TYR A 513 -8.35 -25.90 -18.50
N MET A 514 -9.52 -26.03 -19.11
CA MET A 514 -9.81 -25.43 -20.41
C MET A 514 -9.74 -23.90 -20.41
N GLN A 515 -10.02 -23.26 -19.26
CA GLN A 515 -9.87 -21.81 -19.10
C GLN A 515 -8.38 -21.37 -18.98
N THR A 516 -7.45 -22.29 -18.66
CA THR A 516 -6.00 -21.96 -18.58
C THR A 516 -5.33 -21.91 -19.96
N THR A 517 -5.88 -22.60 -20.93
CA THR A 517 -5.32 -22.64 -22.29
C THR A 517 -5.82 -21.40 -23.03
N PRO A 518 -4.97 -20.49 -23.53
CA PRO A 518 -5.43 -19.42 -24.40
C PRO A 518 -6.12 -20.09 -25.60
N ASN A 519 -7.37 -19.75 -25.87
CA ASN A 519 -8.07 -20.18 -27.03
C ASN A 519 -7.30 -19.76 -28.29
N LEU A 520 -6.45 -20.63 -28.81
CA LEU A 520 -5.84 -20.51 -30.16
C LEU A 520 -6.89 -20.53 -31.28
N PHE A 521 -8.18 -20.68 -30.94
CA PHE A 521 -9.29 -20.86 -31.87
C PHE A 521 -10.44 -19.84 -31.78
N CYS A 522 -10.31 -18.74 -30.99
CA CYS A 522 -11.33 -17.68 -30.96
C CYS A 522 -10.91 -16.42 -31.76
N ASN A 523 -10.46 -16.62 -33.01
CA ASN A 523 -10.45 -15.58 -34.04
C ASN A 523 -11.25 -16.05 -35.25
N GLN A 524 -12.45 -16.55 -35.03
CA GLN A 524 -13.49 -16.71 -36.08
C GLN A 524 -14.82 -17.00 -35.37
N ILE A 525 -15.59 -15.94 -35.10
CA ILE A 525 -17.03 -15.72 -35.33
C ILE A 525 -17.37 -14.40 -34.67
#